data_ea78932212bdd26fc99d2532df29362a
#
_entry.id   ea78932212bdd26fc99d2532df29362a
#
_cell.length_a   1.000
_cell.length_b   1.000
_cell.length_c   1.000
_cell.angle_alpha   90.00
_cell.angle_beta   90.00
_cell.angle_gamma   90.00
#
_symmetry.space_group_name_H-M   'P 1'
#
loop_
_entity.id
_entity.type
_entity.pdbx_description
1 polymer ?
#
loop_
_entity_poly.entity_id
_entity_poly.type
_entity_poly.pdbx_seq_one_letter_code
_entity_poly.pdbx_strand_id
1 'polypeptide(L)'
;MSNPIVQRIQQDISDNDVVLYMKGTPVFPQCGFSAAVVQVLSDLGVKFKGIDVLTDPSLRQGIKEFSSWPTIPQLYVKGEFVGGCDIIREMAETGELKQLLDSNGVTTRAA
;
A
#
# COMPACT_ATOMS: atom_id res chain seq x y z
N MET A 1 23.85 -0.92 12.69
CA MET A 1 23.47 0.32 12.01
C MET A 1 22.20 0.08 11.23
N SER A 2 21.32 1.07 11.24
CA SER A 2 20.06 0.96 10.52
C SER A 2 20.30 1.05 9.00
N ASN A 3 19.64 0.18 8.26
CA ASN A 3 19.66 0.23 6.80
C ASN A 3 18.91 1.49 6.34
N PRO A 4 19.50 2.35 5.47
CA PRO A 4 18.82 3.55 4.99
C PRO A 4 17.48 3.28 4.32
N ILE A 5 17.34 2.13 3.64
CA ILE A 5 16.07 1.76 3.00
C ILE A 5 15.01 1.44 4.06
N VAL A 6 15.38 0.73 5.12
CA VAL A 6 14.45 0.44 6.22
C VAL A 6 14.01 1.74 6.90
N GLN A 7 14.93 2.66 7.13
CA GLN A 7 14.61 3.97 7.71
C GLN A 7 13.64 4.75 6.82
N ARG A 8 13.85 4.73 5.51
CA ARG A 8 12.96 5.37 4.55
C ARG A 8 11.56 4.77 4.59
N ILE A 9 11.46 3.44 4.60
CA ILE A 9 10.17 2.74 4.67
C ILE A 9 9.46 3.11 5.98
N GLN A 10 10.16 3.05 7.09
CA GLN A 10 9.58 3.40 8.40
C GLN A 10 9.09 4.85 8.42
N GLN A 11 9.83 5.77 7.81
CA GLN A 11 9.42 7.16 7.70
C GLN A 11 8.16 7.32 6.84
N ASP A 12 8.11 6.65 5.69
CA ASP A 12 6.96 6.72 4.77
C ASP A 12 5.67 6.23 5.46
N ILE A 13 5.74 5.08 6.12
CA ILE A 13 4.55 4.49 6.76
C ILE A 13 4.19 5.18 8.07
N SER A 14 5.12 5.93 8.66
CA SER A 14 4.86 6.77 9.84
C SER A 14 4.19 8.09 9.46
N ASP A 15 4.63 8.69 8.35
CA ASP A 15 4.14 10.00 7.90
C ASP A 15 2.79 9.95 7.20
N ASN A 16 2.38 8.78 6.73
CA ASN A 16 1.16 8.62 5.95
C ASN A 16 0.31 7.50 6.52
N ASP A 17 -0.97 7.74 6.70
CA ASP A 17 -1.89 6.74 7.25
C ASP A 17 -2.03 5.52 6.34
N VAL A 18 -2.06 5.75 5.02
CA VAL A 18 -2.20 4.68 4.03
C VAL A 18 -1.09 4.84 2.99
N VAL A 19 -0.30 3.79 2.84
CA VAL A 19 0.83 3.77 1.89
C VAL A 19 0.71 2.55 1.00
N LEU A 20 0.81 2.77 -0.31
CA LEU A 20 0.83 1.69 -1.29
C LEU A 20 2.17 1.70 -2.02
N TYR A 21 2.98 0.66 -1.81
CA TYR A 21 4.17 0.42 -2.61
C TYR A 21 3.74 -0.30 -3.88
N MET A 22 4.01 0.29 -5.04
CA MET A 22 3.44 -0.15 -6.30
C MET A 22 4.43 -0.01 -7.45
N LYS A 23 4.10 -0.61 -8.58
CA LYS A 23 4.84 -0.42 -9.83
C LYS A 23 4.14 0.67 -10.62
N GLY A 24 4.86 1.78 -10.85
CA GLY A 24 4.31 3.00 -11.42
C GLY A 24 3.74 3.92 -10.36
N THR A 25 2.90 4.84 -10.79
CA THR A 25 2.24 5.82 -9.92
C THR A 25 0.73 5.58 -9.91
N PRO A 26 0.00 6.16 -8.92
CA PRO A 26 -1.46 6.01 -8.90
C PRO A 26 -2.15 6.49 -10.17
N VAL A 27 -1.58 7.52 -10.84
CA VAL A 27 -2.12 8.05 -12.10
C VAL A 27 -1.73 7.16 -13.29
N PHE A 28 -0.52 6.58 -13.26
CA PHE A 28 -0.01 5.72 -14.33
C PHE A 28 0.57 4.43 -13.76
N PRO A 29 -0.28 3.50 -13.30
CA PRO A 29 0.21 2.20 -12.83
C PRO A 29 0.88 1.44 -13.98
N GLN A 30 2.01 0.78 -13.68
CA GLN A 30 2.78 0.02 -14.67
C GLN A 30 2.60 -1.49 -14.54
N CYS A 31 1.63 -1.91 -13.73
CA CYS A 31 1.35 -3.32 -13.47
C CYS A 31 -0.14 -3.47 -13.20
N GLY A 32 -0.76 -4.48 -13.78
CA GLY A 32 -2.19 -4.73 -13.60
C GLY A 32 -2.59 -4.98 -12.14
N PHE A 33 -1.71 -5.62 -11.38
CA PHE A 33 -1.97 -5.87 -9.96
C PHE A 33 -1.92 -4.56 -9.15
N SER A 34 -0.96 -3.67 -9.45
CA SER A 34 -0.90 -2.35 -8.83
C SER A 34 -2.12 -1.51 -9.21
N ALA A 35 -2.52 -1.53 -10.48
CA ALA A 35 -3.70 -0.82 -10.95
C ALA A 35 -4.98 -1.29 -10.23
N ALA A 36 -5.09 -2.58 -9.98
CA ALA A 36 -6.26 -3.14 -9.29
C ALA A 36 -6.38 -2.60 -7.85
N VAL A 37 -5.27 -2.51 -7.12
CA VAL A 37 -5.27 -1.98 -5.76
C VAL A 37 -5.57 -0.48 -5.75
N VAL A 38 -5.00 0.27 -6.68
CA VAL A 38 -5.31 1.69 -6.84
C VAL A 38 -6.81 1.88 -7.05
N GLN A 39 -7.41 1.05 -7.90
CA GLN A 39 -8.85 1.13 -8.19
C GLN A 39 -9.68 0.86 -6.93
N VAL A 40 -9.32 -0.15 -6.16
CA VAL A 40 -10.00 -0.48 -4.89
C VAL A 40 -9.97 0.72 -3.94
N LEU A 41 -8.79 1.31 -3.73
CA LEU A 41 -8.63 2.44 -2.81
C LEU A 41 -9.38 3.68 -3.33
N SER A 42 -9.36 3.90 -4.64
CA SER A 42 -10.08 5.01 -5.27
C SER A 42 -11.59 4.85 -5.11
N ASP A 43 -12.10 3.63 -5.29
CA ASP A 43 -13.53 3.33 -5.13
C ASP A 43 -13.99 3.55 -3.68
N LEU A 44 -13.14 3.25 -2.72
CA LEU A 44 -13.42 3.50 -1.31
C LEU A 44 -13.26 4.98 -0.92
N GLY A 45 -12.71 5.80 -1.81
CA GLY A 45 -12.47 7.21 -1.53
C GLY A 45 -11.37 7.45 -0.51
N VAL A 46 -10.43 6.53 -0.41
CA VAL A 46 -9.31 6.62 0.53
C VAL A 46 -8.20 7.48 -0.03
N LYS A 47 -7.72 8.40 0.79
CA LYS A 47 -6.52 9.16 0.48
C LYS A 47 -5.30 8.31 0.85
N PHE A 48 -4.40 8.10 -0.09
CA PHE A 48 -3.21 7.28 0.14
C PHE A 48 -1.98 7.83 -0.56
N LYS A 49 -0.82 7.45 -0.05
CA LYS A 49 0.47 7.77 -0.68
C LYS A 49 0.89 6.58 -1.54
N GLY A 50 0.97 6.78 -2.86
CA GLY A 50 1.52 5.79 -3.78
C GLY A 50 3.03 5.99 -3.93
N ILE A 51 3.80 4.93 -3.78
CA ILE A 51 5.26 4.97 -3.91
C ILE A 51 5.68 4.00 -5.00
N ASP A 52 6.31 4.57 -6.04
CA ASP A 52 6.76 3.80 -7.20
C ASP A 52 8.10 3.12 -6.92
N VAL A 53 8.08 1.80 -6.81
CA VAL A 53 9.30 1.03 -6.54
C VAL A 53 10.15 0.79 -7.79
N LEU A 54 9.64 1.12 -8.98
CA LEU A 54 10.42 0.96 -10.21
C LEU A 54 11.53 2.00 -10.36
N THR A 55 11.41 3.13 -9.66
CA THR A 55 12.41 4.20 -9.71
C THR A 55 13.63 3.93 -8.82
N ASP A 56 13.55 2.95 -7.93
CA ASP A 56 14.61 2.64 -6.99
C ASP A 56 14.68 1.13 -6.71
N PRO A 57 15.62 0.42 -7.37
CA PRO A 57 15.77 -1.02 -7.16
C PRO A 57 16.04 -1.41 -5.71
N SER A 58 16.74 -0.56 -4.95
CA SER A 58 17.02 -0.81 -3.53
C SER A 58 15.73 -0.78 -2.71
N LEU A 59 14.84 0.14 -3.02
CA LEU A 59 13.53 0.21 -2.37
C LEU A 59 12.67 -1.01 -2.74
N ARG A 60 12.68 -1.40 -4.02
CA ARG A 60 11.92 -2.56 -4.50
C ARG A 60 12.32 -3.82 -3.74
N GLN A 61 13.62 -4.05 -3.59
CA GLN A 61 14.13 -5.20 -2.84
C GLN A 61 13.89 -5.02 -1.33
N GLY A 62 14.14 -3.83 -0.83
CA GLY A 62 14.01 -3.53 0.61
C GLY A 62 12.60 -3.70 1.14
N ILE A 63 11.57 -3.30 0.38
CA ILE A 63 10.19 -3.43 0.86
C ILE A 63 9.77 -4.91 0.95
N LYS A 64 10.26 -5.76 0.05
CA LYS A 64 10.00 -7.20 0.12
C LYS A 64 10.63 -7.83 1.35
N GLU A 65 11.85 -7.43 1.67
CA GLU A 65 12.55 -7.90 2.86
C GLU A 65 11.89 -7.36 4.14
N PHE A 66 11.53 -6.08 4.14
CA PHE A 66 10.90 -5.43 5.29
C PHE A 66 9.58 -6.12 5.68
N SER A 67 8.76 -6.46 4.70
CA SER A 67 7.46 -7.10 4.92
C SER A 67 7.52 -8.62 5.00
N SER A 68 8.63 -9.23 4.60
CA SER A 68 8.75 -10.67 4.35
C SER A 68 7.70 -11.16 3.34
N TRP A 69 7.33 -10.28 2.41
CA TRP A 69 6.34 -10.55 1.36
C TRP A 69 6.98 -10.38 -0.01
N PRO A 70 6.90 -11.39 -0.90
CA PRO A 70 7.76 -11.43 -2.10
C PRO A 70 7.28 -10.59 -3.27
N THR A 71 6.08 -10.04 -3.23
CA THR A 71 5.48 -9.39 -4.41
C THR A 71 5.07 -7.95 -4.15
N ILE A 72 4.93 -7.19 -5.25
CA ILE A 72 4.40 -5.84 -5.29
C ILE A 72 3.07 -5.92 -6.07
N PRO A 73 2.00 -5.23 -5.67
CA PRO A 73 1.92 -4.15 -4.69
C PRO A 73 1.82 -4.63 -3.24
N GLN A 74 2.11 -3.69 -2.32
CA GLN A 74 1.96 -3.93 -0.88
C GLN A 74 1.28 -2.73 -0.23
N LEU A 75 0.22 -3.00 0.53
CA LEU A 75 -0.54 -1.96 1.22
C LEU A 75 -0.22 -1.94 2.71
N TYR A 76 0.02 -0.73 3.23
CA TYR A 76 0.23 -0.47 4.66
C TYR A 76 -0.84 0.49 5.15
N VAL A 77 -1.41 0.20 6.33
CA VAL A 77 -2.38 1.07 7.01
C VAL A 77 -1.87 1.32 8.42
N LYS A 78 -1.68 2.58 8.77
CA LYS A 78 -1.17 2.99 10.09
C LYS A 78 0.11 2.24 10.47
N GLY A 79 1.01 2.07 9.52
CA GLY A 79 2.30 1.43 9.73
C GLY A 79 2.29 -0.08 9.70
N GLU A 80 1.14 -0.72 9.52
CA GLU A 80 1.03 -2.17 9.50
C GLU A 80 0.79 -2.70 8.09
N PHE A 81 1.50 -3.75 7.73
CA PHE A 81 1.33 -4.43 6.45
C PHE A 81 -0.03 -5.13 6.42
N VAL A 82 -0.82 -4.83 5.39
CA VAL A 82 -2.15 -5.43 5.21
C VAL A 82 -2.08 -6.60 4.23
N GLY A 83 -1.49 -6.39 3.07
CA GLY A 83 -1.38 -7.46 2.08
C GLY A 83 -1.08 -6.96 0.68
N GLY A 84 -1.05 -7.89 -0.25
CA GLY A 84 -0.88 -7.65 -1.68
C GLY A 84 -2.22 -7.61 -2.40
N CYS A 85 -2.16 -7.70 -3.75
CA CYS A 85 -3.33 -7.52 -4.61
C CYS A 85 -4.49 -8.46 -4.27
N ASP A 86 -4.22 -9.77 -4.15
CA ASP A 86 -5.29 -10.75 -3.96
C ASP A 86 -5.99 -10.55 -2.61
N ILE A 87 -5.20 -10.32 -1.56
CA ILE A 87 -5.72 -10.09 -0.21
C ILE A 87 -6.58 -8.82 -0.18
N ILE A 88 -6.08 -7.74 -0.78
CA ILE A 88 -6.79 -6.45 -0.79
C ILE A 88 -8.10 -6.57 -1.57
N ARG A 89 -8.09 -7.25 -2.70
CA ARG A 89 -9.31 -7.45 -3.49
C ARG A 89 -10.35 -8.27 -2.73
N GLU A 90 -9.92 -9.33 -2.07
CA GLU A 90 -10.81 -10.15 -1.24
C GLU A 90 -11.39 -9.35 -0.09
N MET A 91 -10.57 -8.59 0.62
CA MET A 91 -11.03 -7.75 1.73
C MET A 91 -11.99 -6.66 1.26
N ALA A 92 -11.80 -6.14 0.04
CA ALA A 92 -12.71 -5.16 -0.55
C ALA A 92 -14.08 -5.79 -0.81
N GLU A 93 -14.11 -7.02 -1.34
CA GLU A 93 -15.35 -7.72 -1.64
C GLU A 93 -16.15 -8.06 -0.38
N THR A 94 -15.48 -8.44 0.69
CA THR A 94 -16.13 -8.84 1.95
C THR A 94 -16.51 -7.65 2.83
N GLY A 95 -15.99 -6.45 2.54
CA GLY A 95 -16.16 -5.28 3.40
C GLY A 95 -15.12 -5.17 4.51
N GLU A 96 -14.22 -6.15 4.64
CA GLU A 96 -13.19 -6.15 5.68
C GLU A 96 -12.21 -4.98 5.52
N LEU A 97 -11.90 -4.59 4.27
CA LEU A 97 -10.99 -3.49 4.04
C LEU A 97 -11.57 -2.16 4.55
N LYS A 98 -12.83 -1.90 4.26
CA LYS A 98 -13.50 -0.70 4.77
C LYS A 98 -13.55 -0.71 6.29
N GLN A 99 -13.84 -1.86 6.90
CA GLN A 99 -13.84 -2.00 8.36
C GLN A 99 -12.47 -1.73 8.95
N LEU A 100 -11.41 -2.26 8.33
CA LEU A 100 -10.03 -2.03 8.78
C LEU A 100 -9.69 -0.53 8.74
N LEU A 101 -10.02 0.13 7.64
CA LEU A 101 -9.76 1.56 7.47
C LEU A 101 -10.55 2.38 8.48
N ASP A 102 -11.84 2.12 8.62
CA ASP A 102 -12.70 2.83 9.57
C ASP A 102 -12.22 2.64 11.02
N SER A 103 -11.83 1.42 11.39
CA SER A 103 -11.32 1.11 12.74
C SER A 103 -10.01 1.82 13.05
N ASN A 104 -9.24 2.18 12.03
CA ASN A 104 -7.98 2.90 12.17
C ASN A 104 -8.15 4.41 11.99
N GLY A 105 -9.38 4.90 11.91
CA GLY A 105 -9.65 6.33 11.78
C GLY A 105 -9.34 6.89 10.39
N VAL A 106 -9.22 6.03 9.39
CA VAL A 106 -8.99 6.47 8.01
C VAL A 106 -10.33 6.73 7.33
N THR A 107 -10.50 7.94 6.83
CA THR A 107 -11.76 8.34 6.18
C THR A 107 -11.95 7.61 4.85
N THR A 108 -13.12 7.01 4.68
CA THR A 108 -13.56 6.41 3.42
C THR A 108 -14.80 7.16 2.92
N ARG A 109 -15.10 6.94 1.62
CA ARG A 109 -16.31 7.52 1.05
C ARG A 109 -17.55 6.96 1.76
N ALA A 110 -18.49 7.83 2.09
CA ALA A 110 -19.79 7.40 2.57
C ALA A 110 -20.51 6.62 1.48
N ALA A 111 -21.13 5.53 1.84
CA ALA A 111 -21.90 4.72 0.91
C ALA A 111 -23.11 5.49 0.35
#